data_64d17a4b7c6ddf1cdada0c4572b6f95c
#
_entry.id   64d17a4b7c6ddf1cdada0c4572b6f95c
#
_cell.length_a   1.000
_cell.length_b   1.000
_cell.length_c   1.000
_cell.angle_alpha   90.00
_cell.angle_beta   90.00
_cell.angle_gamma   90.00
#
_symmetry.space_group_name_H-M   'P 1'
#
loop_
_entity.id
_entity.type
_entity.pdbx_description
1 polymer ?
#
loop_
_entity_poly.entity_id
_entity_poly.type
_entity_poly.pdbx_seq_one_letter_code
_entity_poly.pdbx_strand_id
1 'polypeptide(L)'
;MNKNDKMIEMKSVNKWYGKIQVLNDCSLDVSKGEVIVVCGPSGSGKSTLIKTINGLEPVNSGEITVSGVSVTDKSTDLDQMRSKIGMVFQNFELFPHMNVTENIKLGQMKVLGRTSEEADQKAKALLERVGLTEHAEKYPSQLSGGQQQRVAIARGLAMEPMAMLFDEPTSALDPEMINEVLDVMVKLAKEGMTMMVVTHEMGFARKVADRVVFMDYGKIIEDAPSQDFFGSPRSDRAQEFLSKILNH
;
A
#
# COMPACT_ATOMS: atom_id res chain seq x y z
N MET A 1 15.81 13.45 12.62
CA MET A 1 14.91 13.66 11.46
C MET A 1 13.67 14.35 11.99
N ASN A 2 13.30 15.50 11.43
CA ASN A 2 12.08 16.21 11.85
C ASN A 2 10.86 15.35 11.49
N LYS A 3 10.13 14.88 12.49
CA LYS A 3 8.85 14.12 12.35
C LYS A 3 7.70 14.93 11.73
N ASN A 4 7.96 16.13 11.23
CA ASN A 4 6.94 17.06 10.76
C ASN A 4 6.80 17.15 9.22
N ASP A 5 7.48 16.28 8.45
CA ASP A 5 7.36 16.29 7.00
C ASP A 5 6.23 15.34 6.60
N LYS A 6 5.02 15.88 6.49
CA LYS A 6 3.83 15.12 6.07
C LYS A 6 3.99 14.68 4.62
N MET A 7 4.04 13.35 4.43
CA MET A 7 4.10 12.73 3.11
C MET A 7 2.72 12.65 2.46
N ILE A 8 1.71 12.27 3.25
CA ILE A 8 0.31 12.18 2.80
C ILE A 8 -0.53 12.95 3.81
N GLU A 9 -1.48 13.74 3.32
CA GLU A 9 -2.44 14.45 4.16
C GLU A 9 -3.82 14.35 3.52
N MET A 10 -4.81 13.87 4.29
CA MET A 10 -6.21 13.76 3.92
C MET A 10 -7.03 14.62 4.88
N LYS A 11 -7.91 15.46 4.36
CA LYS A 11 -8.78 16.35 5.15
C LYS A 11 -10.23 16.19 4.75
N SER A 12 -11.06 15.75 5.68
CA SER A 12 -12.51 15.61 5.53
C SER A 12 -12.94 14.93 4.23
N VAL A 13 -12.26 13.84 3.89
CA VAL A 13 -12.47 13.11 2.64
C VAL A 13 -13.77 12.33 2.67
N ASN A 14 -14.61 12.56 1.65
CA ASN A 14 -15.87 11.87 1.48
C ASN A 14 -15.97 11.24 0.09
N LYS A 15 -16.52 10.02 0.04
CA LYS A 15 -16.71 9.26 -1.20
C LYS A 15 -18.06 8.56 -1.23
N TRP A 16 -18.76 8.71 -2.35
CA TRP A 16 -20.01 8.00 -2.62
C TRP A 16 -19.91 7.18 -3.90
N TYR A 17 -20.52 5.99 -3.91
CA TYR A 17 -20.88 5.24 -5.11
C TYR A 17 -22.40 5.26 -5.25
N GLY A 18 -22.90 6.10 -6.16
CA GLY A 18 -24.31 6.38 -6.27
C GLY A 18 -24.87 6.97 -4.98
N LYS A 19 -25.74 6.23 -4.28
CA LYS A 19 -26.36 6.67 -3.00
C LYS A 19 -25.61 6.14 -1.76
N ILE A 20 -24.61 5.28 -1.94
CA ILE A 20 -23.89 4.64 -0.84
C ILE A 20 -22.66 5.48 -0.51
N GLN A 21 -22.59 5.99 0.72
CA GLN A 21 -21.40 6.67 1.23
C GLN A 21 -20.41 5.62 1.73
N VAL A 22 -19.22 5.57 1.14
CA VAL A 22 -18.16 4.60 1.46
C VAL A 22 -17.05 5.21 2.29
N LEU A 23 -16.78 6.52 2.14
CA LEU A 23 -15.93 7.29 3.03
C LEU A 23 -16.72 8.48 3.58
N ASN A 24 -16.65 8.68 4.89
CA ASN A 24 -17.41 9.69 5.61
C ASN A 24 -16.48 10.47 6.54
N ASP A 25 -16.13 11.67 6.11
CA ASP A 25 -15.29 12.64 6.85
C ASP A 25 -13.96 12.05 7.32
N CYS A 26 -13.26 11.34 6.43
CA CYS A 26 -11.98 10.72 6.75
C CYS A 26 -10.86 11.75 6.72
N SER A 27 -10.16 11.91 7.84
CA SER A 27 -8.98 12.76 7.97
C SER A 27 -7.82 11.94 8.52
N LEU A 28 -6.66 11.99 7.86
CA LEU A 28 -5.48 11.20 8.19
C LEU A 28 -4.23 11.90 7.66
N ASP A 29 -3.13 11.81 8.38
CA ASP A 29 -1.81 12.19 7.88
C ASP A 29 -0.80 11.05 8.03
N VAL A 30 0.17 11.00 7.14
CA VAL A 30 1.28 10.04 7.15
C VAL A 30 2.58 10.81 7.04
N SER A 31 3.48 10.61 7.99
CA SER A 31 4.81 11.23 7.98
C SER A 31 5.78 10.43 7.10
N LYS A 32 6.83 11.10 6.62
CA LYS A 32 7.89 10.43 5.87
C LYS A 32 8.57 9.34 6.71
N GLY A 33 8.67 8.13 6.14
CA GLY A 33 9.25 6.96 6.79
C GLY A 33 8.31 6.28 7.78
N GLU A 34 7.08 6.77 7.95
CA GLU A 34 6.08 6.16 8.82
C GLU A 34 5.39 4.98 8.14
N VAL A 35 5.11 3.94 8.91
CA VAL A 35 4.32 2.78 8.50
C VAL A 35 2.97 2.83 9.18
N ILE A 36 1.92 3.07 8.41
CA ILE A 36 0.53 3.03 8.88
C ILE A 36 -0.15 1.75 8.40
N VAL A 37 -0.74 1.02 9.32
CA VAL A 37 -1.63 -0.10 8.99
C VAL A 37 -3.08 0.34 9.13
N VAL A 38 -3.87 0.10 8.08
CA VAL A 38 -5.32 0.31 8.07
C VAL A 38 -6.03 -1.03 8.20
N CYS A 39 -6.82 -1.19 9.26
CA CYS A 39 -7.57 -2.41 9.51
C CYS A 39 -9.05 -2.11 9.79
N GLY A 40 -9.88 -3.16 9.86
CA GLY A 40 -11.31 -3.06 10.11
C GLY A 40 -12.11 -4.10 9.33
N PRO A 41 -13.43 -4.22 9.56
CA PRO A 41 -14.29 -5.18 8.88
C PRO A 41 -14.27 -5.04 7.36
N SER A 42 -14.64 -6.12 6.64
CA SER A 42 -14.87 -6.04 5.20
C SER A 42 -15.98 -5.04 4.89
N GLY A 43 -15.79 -4.26 3.81
CA GLY A 43 -16.73 -3.21 3.43
C GLY A 43 -16.63 -1.91 4.25
N SER A 44 -15.67 -1.76 5.19
CA SER A 44 -15.50 -0.53 5.97
C SER A 44 -14.88 0.64 5.21
N GLY A 45 -14.49 0.47 3.94
CA GLY A 45 -13.95 1.55 3.09
C GLY A 45 -12.42 1.59 2.95
N LYS A 46 -11.67 0.65 3.53
CA LYS A 46 -10.19 0.61 3.55
C LYS A 46 -9.56 0.70 2.16
N SER A 47 -9.97 -0.20 1.26
CA SER A 47 -9.46 -0.23 -0.13
C SER A 47 -9.83 1.04 -0.90
N THR A 48 -11.01 1.61 -0.64
CA THR A 48 -11.39 2.91 -1.22
C THR A 48 -10.51 4.03 -0.67
N LEU A 49 -10.29 4.07 0.64
CA LEU A 49 -9.43 5.07 1.29
C LEU A 49 -8.04 5.09 0.65
N ILE A 50 -7.38 3.94 0.54
CA ILE A 50 -6.02 3.87 0.00
C ILE A 50 -5.97 4.25 -1.50
N LYS A 51 -6.99 3.89 -2.29
CA LYS A 51 -7.09 4.23 -3.71
C LYS A 51 -7.38 5.70 -3.97
N THR A 52 -7.91 6.43 -2.99
CA THR A 52 -8.09 7.89 -3.14
C THR A 52 -6.76 8.63 -3.06
N ILE A 53 -5.75 8.09 -2.33
CA ILE A 53 -4.44 8.73 -2.13
C ILE A 53 -3.67 8.89 -3.45
N ASN A 54 -3.76 7.90 -4.34
CA ASN A 54 -3.11 7.97 -5.66
C ASN A 54 -4.08 8.41 -6.78
N GLY A 55 -5.28 8.88 -6.42
CA GLY A 55 -6.29 9.38 -7.35
C GLY A 55 -6.88 8.31 -8.27
N LEU A 56 -6.71 7.00 -7.97
CA LEU A 56 -7.42 5.93 -8.70
C LEU A 56 -8.92 5.99 -8.44
N GLU A 57 -9.30 6.38 -7.21
CA GLU A 57 -10.69 6.63 -6.84
C GLU A 57 -10.87 8.14 -6.57
N PRO A 58 -11.55 8.88 -7.44
CA PRO A 58 -11.80 10.30 -7.20
C PRO A 58 -12.75 10.49 -6.01
N VAL A 59 -12.45 11.47 -5.16
CA VAL A 59 -13.30 11.83 -4.02
C VAL A 59 -14.45 12.74 -4.43
N ASN A 60 -15.52 12.77 -3.64
CA ASN A 60 -16.63 13.69 -3.88
C ASN A 60 -16.43 15.04 -3.17
N SER A 61 -15.75 15.03 -2.01
CA SER A 61 -15.36 16.24 -1.29
C SER A 61 -14.17 15.93 -0.36
N GLY A 62 -13.55 16.98 0.16
CA GLY A 62 -12.34 16.92 0.95
C GLY A 62 -11.08 17.16 0.12
N GLU A 63 -9.94 17.17 0.78
CA GLU A 63 -8.65 17.45 0.17
C GLU A 63 -7.68 16.30 0.44
N ILE A 64 -6.88 15.95 -0.57
CA ILE A 64 -5.78 15.00 -0.43
C ILE A 64 -4.54 15.63 -1.03
N THR A 65 -3.45 15.65 -0.26
CA THR A 65 -2.14 16.06 -0.74
C THR A 65 -1.11 14.95 -0.51
N VAL A 66 -0.20 14.80 -1.46
CA VAL A 66 0.94 13.88 -1.36
C VAL A 66 2.20 14.67 -1.65
N SER A 67 3.10 14.72 -0.68
CA SER A 67 4.34 15.52 -0.75
C SER A 67 4.07 16.98 -1.18
N GLY A 68 2.99 17.58 -0.66
CA GLY A 68 2.57 18.95 -0.97
C GLY A 68 1.84 19.12 -2.31
N VAL A 69 1.67 18.07 -3.12
CA VAL A 69 0.92 18.12 -4.39
C VAL A 69 -0.51 17.68 -4.13
N SER A 70 -1.50 18.51 -4.52
CA SER A 70 -2.91 18.18 -4.36
C SER A 70 -3.35 17.11 -5.36
N VAL A 71 -3.86 15.98 -4.86
CA VAL A 71 -4.46 14.90 -5.66
C VAL A 71 -5.87 15.27 -6.14
N THR A 72 -6.54 16.15 -5.39
CA THR A 72 -7.94 16.53 -5.62
C THR A 72 -8.09 17.73 -6.53
N ASP A 73 -7.01 18.45 -6.84
CA ASP A 73 -7.02 19.57 -7.79
C ASP A 73 -7.11 19.02 -9.23
N LYS A 74 -8.08 19.54 -9.99
CA LYS A 74 -8.32 19.14 -11.39
C LYS A 74 -7.18 19.51 -12.33
N SER A 75 -6.30 20.45 -11.95
CA SER A 75 -5.14 20.86 -12.72
C SER A 75 -3.92 19.96 -12.49
N THR A 76 -3.97 19.06 -11.49
CA THR A 76 -2.85 18.19 -11.17
C THR A 76 -2.66 17.11 -12.25
N ASP A 77 -1.42 16.98 -12.71
CA ASP A 77 -0.98 15.84 -13.53
C ASP A 77 -0.92 14.59 -12.64
N LEU A 78 -2.02 13.82 -12.64
CA LEU A 78 -2.13 12.59 -11.84
C LEU A 78 -1.15 11.51 -12.29
N ASP A 79 -0.74 11.47 -13.55
CA ASP A 79 0.19 10.44 -14.04
C ASP A 79 1.60 10.72 -13.50
N GLN A 80 2.02 11.98 -13.49
CA GLN A 80 3.26 12.38 -12.84
C GLN A 80 3.22 12.13 -11.32
N MET A 81 2.11 12.38 -10.66
CA MET A 81 1.95 12.12 -9.22
C MET A 81 1.99 10.61 -8.93
N ARG A 82 1.26 9.80 -9.71
CA ARG A 82 1.23 8.31 -9.58
C ARG A 82 2.61 7.69 -9.78
N SER A 83 3.45 8.27 -10.63
CA SER A 83 4.82 7.77 -10.82
C SER A 83 5.67 7.83 -9.55
N LYS A 84 5.29 8.67 -8.58
CA LYS A 84 5.98 8.88 -7.30
C LYS A 84 5.38 8.06 -6.13
N ILE A 85 4.28 7.35 -6.36
CA ILE A 85 3.59 6.53 -5.36
C ILE A 85 3.46 5.11 -5.89
N GLY A 86 4.13 4.16 -5.25
CA GLY A 86 3.94 2.75 -5.59
C GLY A 86 2.60 2.23 -5.06
N MET A 87 1.91 1.42 -5.86
CA MET A 87 0.68 0.75 -5.45
C MET A 87 0.80 -0.74 -5.72
N VAL A 88 0.50 -1.54 -4.71
CA VAL A 88 0.45 -3.01 -4.78
C VAL A 88 -0.97 -3.45 -4.46
N PHE A 89 -1.57 -4.18 -5.39
CA PHE A 89 -2.95 -4.63 -5.33
C PHE A 89 -3.07 -6.06 -4.81
N GLN A 90 -4.28 -6.43 -4.41
CA GLN A 90 -4.63 -7.77 -3.97
C GLN A 90 -4.40 -8.83 -5.07
N ASN A 91 -4.69 -8.52 -6.33
CA ASN A 91 -4.64 -9.45 -7.47
C ASN A 91 -3.35 -9.29 -8.31
N PHE A 92 -2.24 -8.83 -7.72
CA PHE A 92 -0.91 -8.70 -8.32
C PHE A 92 -0.84 -7.72 -9.51
N GLU A 93 -1.81 -7.70 -10.40
CA GLU A 93 -1.94 -6.84 -11.59
C GLU A 93 -0.67 -6.86 -12.49
N LEU A 94 -0.06 -8.04 -12.65
CA LEU A 94 1.06 -8.22 -13.57
C LEU A 94 0.57 -8.30 -15.02
N PHE A 95 1.39 -7.83 -15.94
CA PHE A 95 1.15 -7.98 -17.38
C PHE A 95 1.40 -9.43 -17.80
N PRO A 96 0.35 -10.22 -18.16
CA PRO A 96 0.49 -11.66 -18.35
C PRO A 96 1.30 -12.04 -19.60
N HIS A 97 1.41 -11.15 -20.57
CA HIS A 97 2.15 -11.32 -21.82
C HIS A 97 3.62 -10.88 -21.73
N MET A 98 4.06 -10.41 -20.57
CA MET A 98 5.43 -9.99 -20.27
C MET A 98 6.05 -10.92 -19.23
N ASN A 99 7.34 -11.21 -19.37
CA ASN A 99 8.07 -11.92 -18.33
C ASN A 99 8.29 -11.03 -17.09
N VAL A 100 8.87 -11.60 -16.04
CA VAL A 100 9.11 -10.92 -14.76
C VAL A 100 9.98 -9.67 -14.94
N THR A 101 11.09 -9.79 -15.66
CA THR A 101 12.00 -8.67 -15.93
C THR A 101 11.29 -7.55 -16.69
N GLU A 102 10.54 -7.88 -17.73
CA GLU A 102 9.79 -6.91 -18.53
C GLU A 102 8.72 -6.18 -17.70
N ASN A 103 8.00 -6.90 -16.82
CA ASN A 103 7.05 -6.28 -15.88
C ASN A 103 7.70 -5.20 -15.01
N ILE A 104 8.93 -5.46 -14.51
CA ILE A 104 9.65 -4.49 -13.66
C ILE A 104 10.24 -3.34 -14.47
N LYS A 105 10.64 -3.57 -15.72
CA LYS A 105 11.28 -2.58 -16.59
C LYS A 105 10.32 -1.58 -17.20
N LEU A 106 9.09 -2.00 -17.52
CA LEU A 106 8.17 -1.23 -18.35
C LEU A 106 7.98 0.21 -17.85
N GLY A 107 7.63 0.39 -16.59
CA GLY A 107 7.43 1.71 -15.98
C GLY A 107 8.69 2.56 -16.01
N GLN A 108 9.83 1.96 -15.71
CA GLN A 108 11.12 2.64 -15.73
C GLN A 108 11.46 3.24 -17.10
N MET A 109 11.23 2.47 -18.17
CA MET A 109 11.52 2.91 -19.52
C MET A 109 10.48 3.89 -20.06
N LYS A 110 9.19 3.64 -19.83
CA LYS A 110 8.10 4.44 -20.41
C LYS A 110 7.80 5.72 -19.66
N VAL A 111 8.00 5.74 -18.34
CA VAL A 111 7.64 6.87 -17.48
C VAL A 111 8.87 7.63 -17.00
N LEU A 112 9.92 6.92 -16.56
CA LEU A 112 11.15 7.55 -16.06
C LEU A 112 12.18 7.81 -17.17
N GLY A 113 11.96 7.32 -18.39
CA GLY A 113 12.88 7.51 -19.53
C GLY A 113 14.21 6.80 -19.40
N ARG A 114 14.34 5.79 -18.51
CA ARG A 114 15.57 5.02 -18.35
C ARG A 114 15.88 4.22 -19.60
N THR A 115 17.17 4.05 -19.88
CA THR A 115 17.62 3.15 -20.95
C THR A 115 17.31 1.69 -20.59
N SER A 116 17.36 0.80 -21.59
CA SER A 116 17.13 -0.64 -21.34
C SER A 116 18.15 -1.21 -20.37
N GLU A 117 19.40 -0.81 -20.48
CA GLU A 117 20.52 -1.26 -19.64
C GLU A 117 20.34 -0.81 -18.18
N GLU A 118 19.96 0.45 -17.94
CA GLU A 118 19.67 0.98 -16.60
C GLU A 118 18.48 0.26 -15.96
N ALA A 119 17.42 0.04 -16.75
CA ALA A 119 16.23 -0.67 -16.29
C ALA A 119 16.52 -2.16 -15.99
N ASP A 120 17.39 -2.82 -16.77
CA ASP A 120 17.83 -4.20 -16.52
C ASP A 120 18.63 -4.31 -15.22
N GLN A 121 19.59 -3.42 -15.00
CA GLN A 121 20.39 -3.39 -13.78
C GLN A 121 19.50 -3.21 -12.55
N LYS A 122 18.55 -2.27 -12.62
CA LYS A 122 17.59 -2.03 -11.52
C LYS A 122 16.67 -3.22 -11.30
N ALA A 123 16.17 -3.83 -12.37
CA ALA A 123 15.32 -5.01 -12.28
C ALA A 123 16.05 -6.20 -11.61
N LYS A 124 17.29 -6.48 -11.98
CA LYS A 124 18.12 -7.51 -11.35
C LYS A 124 18.31 -7.28 -9.87
N ALA A 125 18.69 -6.06 -9.46
CA ALA A 125 18.85 -5.71 -8.05
C ALA A 125 17.54 -5.86 -7.25
N LEU A 126 16.41 -5.50 -7.85
CA LEU A 126 15.10 -5.65 -7.20
C LEU A 126 14.67 -7.11 -7.11
N LEU A 127 14.94 -7.93 -8.12
CA LEU A 127 14.68 -9.38 -8.09
C LEU A 127 15.49 -10.07 -7.00
N GLU A 128 16.75 -9.70 -6.84
CA GLU A 128 17.60 -10.19 -5.74
C GLU A 128 16.98 -9.77 -4.38
N ARG A 129 16.56 -8.51 -4.26
CA ARG A 129 15.96 -7.98 -3.03
C ARG A 129 14.69 -8.70 -2.59
N VAL A 130 13.87 -9.14 -3.55
CA VAL A 130 12.64 -9.91 -3.28
C VAL A 130 12.82 -11.44 -3.36
N GLY A 131 14.07 -11.93 -3.58
CA GLY A 131 14.41 -13.34 -3.62
C GLY A 131 13.88 -14.09 -4.84
N LEU A 132 13.88 -13.45 -6.03
CA LEU A 132 13.33 -13.99 -7.27
C LEU A 132 14.30 -13.97 -8.46
N THR A 133 15.61 -13.92 -8.21
CA THR A 133 16.63 -13.84 -9.27
C THR A 133 16.47 -14.94 -10.33
N GLU A 134 16.23 -16.19 -9.90
CA GLU A 134 16.07 -17.36 -10.78
C GLU A 134 14.75 -17.35 -11.58
N HIS A 135 13.88 -16.36 -11.34
CA HIS A 135 12.55 -16.27 -11.96
C HIS A 135 12.46 -15.15 -13.02
N ALA A 136 13.58 -14.48 -13.33
CA ALA A 136 13.65 -13.29 -14.18
C ALA A 136 12.94 -13.44 -15.53
N GLU A 137 13.11 -14.61 -16.18
CA GLU A 137 12.57 -14.91 -17.51
C GLU A 137 11.20 -15.61 -17.50
N LYS A 138 10.67 -15.94 -16.32
CA LYS A 138 9.36 -16.58 -16.19
C LYS A 138 8.22 -15.59 -16.46
N TYR A 139 7.11 -16.12 -16.96
CA TYR A 139 5.85 -15.38 -17.10
C TYR A 139 5.00 -15.50 -15.83
N PRO A 140 4.07 -14.57 -15.56
CA PRO A 140 3.20 -14.63 -14.38
C PRO A 140 2.50 -15.97 -14.18
N SER A 141 2.03 -16.62 -15.24
CA SER A 141 1.37 -17.93 -15.19
C SER A 141 2.28 -19.09 -14.70
N GLN A 142 3.58 -18.88 -14.65
CA GLN A 142 4.56 -19.85 -14.20
C GLN A 142 5.02 -19.62 -12.74
N LEU A 143 4.40 -18.65 -12.07
CA LEU A 143 4.74 -18.22 -10.71
C LEU A 143 3.64 -18.58 -9.73
N SER A 144 4.02 -18.91 -8.49
CA SER A 144 3.07 -18.98 -7.39
C SER A 144 2.48 -17.59 -7.07
N GLY A 145 1.35 -17.52 -6.36
CA GLY A 145 0.74 -16.26 -5.95
C GLY A 145 1.72 -15.37 -5.16
N GLY A 146 2.45 -15.94 -4.19
CA GLY A 146 3.44 -15.21 -3.41
C GLY A 146 4.62 -14.71 -4.26
N GLN A 147 5.04 -15.45 -5.28
CA GLN A 147 6.04 -15.00 -6.23
C GLN A 147 5.52 -13.84 -7.09
N GLN A 148 4.29 -13.94 -7.60
CA GLN A 148 3.65 -12.86 -8.35
C GLN A 148 3.53 -11.58 -7.52
N GLN A 149 3.15 -11.68 -6.25
CA GLN A 149 3.05 -10.54 -5.35
C GLN A 149 4.41 -9.89 -5.10
N ARG A 150 5.46 -10.68 -4.92
CA ARG A 150 6.82 -10.14 -4.78
C ARG A 150 7.32 -9.46 -6.05
N VAL A 151 6.94 -9.95 -7.23
CA VAL A 151 7.19 -9.23 -8.50
C VAL A 151 6.42 -7.91 -8.55
N ALA A 152 5.15 -7.88 -8.11
CA ALA A 152 4.36 -6.65 -8.04
C ALA A 152 5.00 -5.61 -7.10
N ILE A 153 5.52 -6.05 -5.94
CA ILE A 153 6.30 -5.18 -5.04
C ILE A 153 7.56 -4.66 -5.73
N ALA A 154 8.34 -5.52 -6.37
CA ALA A 154 9.55 -5.12 -7.10
C ALA A 154 9.24 -4.11 -8.23
N ARG A 155 8.16 -4.32 -8.97
CA ARG A 155 7.66 -3.39 -9.99
C ARG A 155 7.33 -2.01 -9.41
N GLY A 156 6.63 -1.97 -8.26
CA GLY A 156 6.34 -0.73 -7.56
C GLY A 156 7.62 0.00 -7.11
N LEU A 157 8.58 -0.73 -6.54
CA LEU A 157 9.87 -0.20 -6.09
C LEU A 157 10.77 0.29 -7.25
N ALA A 158 10.59 -0.25 -8.45
CA ALA A 158 11.37 0.13 -9.62
C ALA A 158 11.15 1.59 -10.04
N MET A 159 10.02 2.17 -9.68
CA MET A 159 9.69 3.58 -9.89
C MET A 159 10.37 4.51 -8.86
N GLU A 160 11.09 3.97 -7.87
CA GLU A 160 11.70 4.75 -6.76
C GLU A 160 10.68 5.65 -6.05
N PRO A 161 9.56 5.08 -5.59
CA PRO A 161 8.47 5.86 -5.05
C PRO A 161 8.83 6.48 -3.70
N MET A 162 8.20 7.61 -3.40
CA MET A 162 8.31 8.28 -2.09
C MET A 162 7.50 7.56 -1.01
N ALA A 163 6.44 6.84 -1.40
CA ALA A 163 5.61 6.04 -0.53
C ALA A 163 5.07 4.81 -1.28
N MET A 164 4.84 3.72 -0.54
CA MET A 164 4.23 2.48 -1.05
C MET A 164 2.87 2.27 -0.39
N LEU A 165 1.85 2.08 -1.22
CA LEU A 165 0.49 1.74 -0.81
C LEU A 165 0.24 0.26 -1.07
N PHE A 166 -0.30 -0.45 -0.09
CA PHE A 166 -0.60 -1.88 -0.20
C PHE A 166 -2.09 -2.12 0.10
N ASP A 167 -2.83 -2.63 -0.87
CA ASP A 167 -4.26 -2.96 -0.71
C ASP A 167 -4.41 -4.47 -0.58
N GLU A 168 -4.47 -4.97 0.67
CA GLU A 168 -4.61 -6.38 1.04
C GLU A 168 -3.62 -7.32 0.29
N PRO A 169 -2.30 -7.10 0.41
CA PRO A 169 -1.31 -7.76 -0.43
C PRO A 169 -1.19 -9.28 -0.24
N THR A 170 -1.83 -9.84 0.78
CA THR A 170 -1.77 -11.27 1.13
C THR A 170 -3.10 -11.99 0.99
N SER A 171 -4.20 -11.29 0.77
CA SER A 171 -5.55 -11.87 0.83
C SER A 171 -5.87 -12.86 -0.30
N ALA A 172 -5.13 -12.81 -1.42
CA ALA A 172 -5.24 -13.74 -2.54
C ALA A 172 -4.21 -14.88 -2.50
N LEU A 173 -3.52 -15.06 -1.36
CA LEU A 173 -2.42 -16.02 -1.21
C LEU A 173 -2.81 -17.20 -0.32
N ASP A 174 -2.23 -18.36 -0.64
CA ASP A 174 -2.26 -19.49 0.27
C ASP A 174 -1.43 -19.19 1.53
N PRO A 175 -1.82 -19.73 2.72
CA PRO A 175 -1.16 -19.43 4.00
C PRO A 175 0.35 -19.65 4.00
N GLU A 176 0.85 -20.64 3.25
CA GLU A 176 2.27 -20.95 3.14
C GLU A 176 3.09 -19.83 2.49
N MET A 177 2.45 -19.02 1.61
CA MET A 177 3.10 -17.98 0.83
C MET A 177 3.05 -16.59 1.50
N ILE A 178 2.18 -16.41 2.49
CA ILE A 178 1.96 -15.12 3.16
C ILE A 178 3.26 -14.60 3.77
N ASN A 179 3.98 -15.43 4.48
CA ASN A 179 5.19 -15.04 5.21
C ASN A 179 6.29 -14.51 4.28
N GLU A 180 6.45 -15.07 3.08
CA GLU A 180 7.44 -14.62 2.11
C GLU A 180 7.19 -13.17 1.64
N VAL A 181 5.92 -12.79 1.46
CA VAL A 181 5.51 -11.44 1.09
C VAL A 181 5.67 -10.49 2.28
N LEU A 182 5.22 -10.89 3.46
CA LEU A 182 5.34 -10.08 4.68
C LEU A 182 6.81 -9.82 5.06
N ASP A 183 7.70 -10.77 4.86
CA ASP A 183 9.14 -10.58 5.13
C ASP A 183 9.77 -9.52 4.21
N VAL A 184 9.36 -9.44 2.94
CA VAL A 184 9.77 -8.36 2.06
C VAL A 184 9.26 -7.02 2.60
N MET A 185 7.99 -6.93 3.00
CA MET A 185 7.42 -5.70 3.55
C MET A 185 8.07 -5.28 4.87
N VAL A 186 8.43 -6.23 5.73
CA VAL A 186 9.20 -5.97 6.98
C VAL A 186 10.58 -5.36 6.67
N LYS A 187 11.27 -5.84 5.62
CA LYS A 187 12.55 -5.27 5.19
C LYS A 187 12.37 -3.82 4.71
N LEU A 188 11.33 -3.54 3.91
CA LEU A 188 11.01 -2.19 3.45
C LEU A 188 10.74 -1.23 4.62
N ALA A 189 9.97 -1.67 5.63
CA ALA A 189 9.72 -0.89 6.84
C ALA A 189 11.02 -0.53 7.56
N LYS A 190 11.90 -1.52 7.77
CA LYS A 190 13.21 -1.32 8.43
C LYS A 190 14.15 -0.38 7.67
N GLU A 191 14.01 -0.30 6.35
CA GLU A 191 14.78 0.61 5.49
C GLU A 191 14.20 2.04 5.48
N GLY A 192 13.12 2.30 6.22
CA GLY A 192 12.50 3.61 6.35
C GLY A 192 11.58 3.98 5.18
N MET A 193 11.06 3.00 4.44
CA MET A 193 10.06 3.25 3.41
C MET A 193 8.76 3.75 4.05
N THR A 194 8.22 4.86 3.57
CA THR A 194 6.88 5.32 3.93
C THR A 194 5.86 4.33 3.40
N MET A 195 5.02 3.75 4.24
CA MET A 195 4.06 2.75 3.82
C MET A 195 2.69 2.97 4.42
N MET A 196 1.65 2.75 3.62
CA MET A 196 0.29 2.60 4.09
C MET A 196 -0.23 1.23 3.63
N VAL A 197 -0.64 0.39 4.58
CA VAL A 197 -0.94 -1.02 4.34
C VAL A 197 -2.34 -1.35 4.83
N VAL A 198 -3.23 -1.70 3.93
CA VAL A 198 -4.51 -2.34 4.26
C VAL A 198 -4.25 -3.83 4.42
N THR A 199 -4.51 -4.39 5.60
CA THR A 199 -4.26 -5.81 5.86
C THR A 199 -5.11 -6.37 6.99
N HIS A 200 -5.30 -7.69 6.98
CA HIS A 200 -5.85 -8.48 8.07
C HIS A 200 -4.76 -9.22 8.88
N GLU A 201 -3.49 -9.09 8.49
CA GLU A 201 -2.35 -9.73 9.15
C GLU A 201 -1.94 -8.96 10.41
N MET A 202 -2.62 -9.19 11.54
CA MET A 202 -2.38 -8.43 12.77
C MET A 202 -0.99 -8.71 13.38
N GLY A 203 -0.43 -9.90 13.17
CA GLY A 203 0.94 -10.21 13.56
C GLY A 203 1.97 -9.34 12.85
N PHE A 204 1.79 -9.12 11.55
CA PHE A 204 2.60 -8.19 10.76
C PHE A 204 2.39 -6.74 11.24
N ALA A 205 1.13 -6.32 11.39
CA ALA A 205 0.81 -4.96 11.85
C ALA A 205 1.50 -4.64 13.19
N ARG A 206 1.41 -5.54 14.17
CA ARG A 206 2.08 -5.39 15.48
C ARG A 206 3.61 -5.28 15.38
N LYS A 207 4.20 -5.93 14.37
CA LYS A 207 5.67 -5.97 14.18
C LYS A 207 6.24 -4.72 13.53
N VAL A 208 5.48 -4.07 12.62
CA VAL A 208 6.04 -3.01 11.76
C VAL A 208 5.29 -1.69 11.80
N ALA A 209 4.04 -1.65 12.24
CA ALA A 209 3.26 -0.42 12.23
C ALA A 209 3.73 0.55 13.32
N ASP A 210 3.98 1.79 12.94
CA ASP A 210 4.12 2.91 13.88
C ASP A 210 2.74 3.29 14.44
N ARG A 211 1.73 3.35 13.56
CA ARG A 211 0.34 3.65 13.89
C ARG A 211 -0.61 2.67 13.22
N VAL A 212 -1.75 2.45 13.87
CA VAL A 212 -2.86 1.67 13.34
C VAL A 212 -4.11 2.54 13.24
N VAL A 213 -4.71 2.52 12.06
CA VAL A 213 -5.97 3.21 11.75
C VAL A 213 -7.06 2.15 11.63
N PHE A 214 -8.01 2.17 12.55
CA PHE A 214 -9.17 1.27 12.53
C PHE A 214 -10.36 1.97 11.86
N MET A 215 -10.89 1.35 10.82
CA MET A 215 -12.04 1.85 10.07
C MET A 215 -13.27 0.98 10.28
N ASP A 216 -14.44 1.63 10.44
CA ASP A 216 -15.74 0.97 10.40
C ASP A 216 -16.79 1.93 9.80
N TYR A 217 -17.76 1.38 9.04
CA TYR A 217 -18.83 2.16 8.39
C TYR A 217 -18.35 3.41 7.64
N GLY A 218 -17.23 3.30 6.93
CA GLY A 218 -16.67 4.40 6.14
C GLY A 218 -15.99 5.50 6.94
N LYS A 219 -15.77 5.32 8.24
CA LYS A 219 -15.14 6.29 9.14
C LYS A 219 -13.86 5.75 9.74
N ILE A 220 -12.94 6.64 10.04
CA ILE A 220 -11.83 6.35 10.94
C ILE A 220 -12.37 6.42 12.36
N ILE A 221 -12.45 5.28 13.03
CA ILE A 221 -12.98 5.14 14.40
C ILE A 221 -11.87 5.34 15.43
N GLU A 222 -10.68 4.84 15.12
CA GLU A 222 -9.52 4.97 15.97
C GLU A 222 -8.25 5.12 15.13
N ASP A 223 -7.37 6.03 15.55
CA ASP A 223 -6.04 6.24 15.03
C ASP A 223 -5.11 6.35 16.24
N ALA A 224 -4.23 5.37 16.40
CA ALA A 224 -3.41 5.26 17.60
C ALA A 224 -2.04 4.64 17.30
N PRO A 225 -1.00 4.94 18.12
CA PRO A 225 0.24 4.20 18.10
C PRO A 225 -0.01 2.69 18.17
N SER A 226 0.78 1.91 17.45
CA SER A 226 0.60 0.45 17.35
C SER A 226 0.53 -0.22 18.74
N GLN A 227 1.40 0.20 19.67
CA GLN A 227 1.41 -0.34 21.04
C GLN A 227 0.10 -0.09 21.79
N ASP A 228 -0.46 1.12 21.64
CA ASP A 228 -1.71 1.50 22.30
C ASP A 228 -2.89 0.75 21.69
N PHE A 229 -2.95 0.69 20.36
CA PHE A 229 -4.03 -0.01 19.64
C PHE A 229 -4.10 -1.49 20.00
N PHE A 230 -2.97 -2.19 20.05
CA PHE A 230 -2.94 -3.62 20.37
C PHE A 230 -2.95 -3.92 21.87
N GLY A 231 -2.56 -2.97 22.72
CA GLY A 231 -2.52 -3.15 24.19
C GLY A 231 -3.80 -2.73 24.87
N SER A 232 -4.38 -1.62 24.48
CA SER A 232 -5.57 -1.03 25.11
C SER A 232 -6.32 -0.14 24.09
N PRO A 233 -7.01 -0.73 23.10
CA PRO A 233 -7.79 0.03 22.13
C PRO A 233 -8.89 0.84 22.85
N ARG A 234 -9.09 2.09 22.38
CA ARG A 234 -9.99 3.04 23.05
C ARG A 234 -11.45 2.84 22.68
N SER A 235 -11.72 2.44 21.43
CA SER A 235 -13.08 2.27 20.95
C SER A 235 -13.59 0.85 21.22
N ASP A 236 -14.84 0.72 21.67
CA ASP A 236 -15.49 -0.59 21.88
C ASP A 236 -15.47 -1.43 20.60
N ARG A 237 -15.61 -0.78 19.44
CA ARG A 237 -15.58 -1.45 18.13
C ARG A 237 -14.20 -2.02 17.78
N ALA A 238 -13.11 -1.32 18.12
CA ALA A 238 -11.76 -1.85 17.95
C ALA A 238 -11.48 -3.01 18.90
N GLN A 239 -11.95 -2.92 20.15
CA GLN A 239 -11.88 -4.00 21.14
C GLN A 239 -12.59 -5.27 20.65
N GLU A 240 -13.83 -5.12 20.17
CA GLU A 240 -14.63 -6.22 19.61
C GLU A 240 -13.92 -6.84 18.39
N PHE A 241 -13.40 -6.02 17.48
CA PHE A 241 -12.67 -6.46 16.29
C PHE A 241 -11.42 -7.26 16.65
N LEU A 242 -10.59 -6.72 17.54
CA LEU A 242 -9.35 -7.39 17.96
C LEU A 242 -9.63 -8.69 18.71
N SER A 243 -10.64 -8.73 19.56
CA SER A 243 -11.02 -9.96 20.29
C SER A 243 -11.41 -11.10 19.34
N LYS A 244 -12.02 -10.80 18.20
CA LYS A 244 -12.40 -11.80 17.19
C LYS A 244 -11.20 -12.33 16.39
N ILE A 245 -10.22 -11.46 16.11
CA ILE A 245 -9.08 -11.83 15.25
C ILE A 245 -7.94 -12.47 16.05
N LEU A 246 -7.70 -12.03 17.30
CA LEU A 246 -6.60 -12.53 18.11
C LEU A 246 -6.92 -13.86 18.82
N ASN A 247 -8.19 -14.27 18.86
CA ASN A 247 -8.64 -15.54 19.44
C ASN A 247 -8.81 -16.67 18.41
N HIS A 248 -8.40 -16.42 17.17
CA HIS A 248 -8.27 -17.42 16.10
C HIS A 248 -6.78 -17.60 15.75
#